data_fe4df137ac987f5a9650894cd99b36c5
#
_entry.id   fe4df137ac987f5a9650894cd99b36c5
#
_cell.length_a   1.000
_cell.length_b   1.000
_cell.length_c   1.000
_cell.angle_alpha   90.00
_cell.angle_beta   90.00
_cell.angle_gamma   90.00
#
_symmetry.space_group_name_H-M   'P 1'
#
loop_
_entity.id
_entity.type
_entity.pdbx_description
1 polymer ?
#
loop_
_entity_poly.entity_id
_entity_poly.type
_entity_poly.pdbx_seq_one_letter_code
_entity_poly.pdbx_strand_id
1 'polypeptide(L)'
;MKSSSVYILTAQDCALLDRYKLIVDAIGQVFGNSCECVLHSLADLEHSVIHIHNGMKTGRVLGSPITDKALMLLKNCESLHQDITPVYQTVARNGSPMRSTTIIIRNNDRIPIGFLCINFDLGTSLSDLCHLLLPQDTKGALGHGKGTGGLEGQSSEMFVQNLDDLLLSVTCRIRDQIYADESITARNKTKEIVKALDQEGLFEVKNSVSRIAKILNLSRDVVYLHLRSHRAK
;
A
#
# COMPACT_ATOMS: atom_id res chain seq x y z
N MET A 1 -13.74 18.70 -38.13
CA MET A 1 -14.25 17.85 -37.02
C MET A 1 -13.70 16.46 -37.29
N LYS A 2 -12.60 16.05 -36.63
CA LYS A 2 -12.18 14.64 -36.66
C LYS A 2 -13.16 13.87 -35.79
N SER A 3 -13.86 12.91 -36.41
CA SER A 3 -14.67 11.92 -35.70
C SER A 3 -13.84 11.35 -34.58
N SER A 4 -14.33 11.41 -33.34
CA SER A 4 -13.74 10.67 -32.23
C SER A 4 -13.91 9.19 -32.54
N SER A 5 -12.90 8.63 -33.23
CA SER A 5 -12.83 7.17 -33.38
C SER A 5 -12.74 6.59 -31.98
N VAL A 6 -13.76 5.89 -31.55
CA VAL A 6 -13.74 5.11 -30.32
C VAL A 6 -12.54 4.16 -30.43
N TYR A 7 -11.54 4.36 -29.57
CA TYR A 7 -10.37 3.48 -29.54
C TYR A 7 -10.81 2.13 -28.97
N ILE A 8 -10.61 1.08 -29.76
CA ILE A 8 -10.91 -0.29 -29.32
C ILE A 8 -9.72 -0.77 -28.49
N LEU A 9 -9.97 -1.03 -27.22
CA LEU A 9 -8.95 -1.55 -26.31
C LEU A 9 -8.47 -2.92 -26.76
N THR A 10 -7.15 -3.11 -26.77
CA THR A 10 -6.53 -4.42 -26.95
C THR A 10 -6.60 -5.25 -25.66
N ALA A 11 -6.33 -6.54 -25.73
CA ALA A 11 -6.23 -7.39 -24.55
C ALA A 11 -5.14 -6.89 -23.57
N GLN A 12 -4.05 -6.31 -24.08
CA GLN A 12 -3.00 -5.70 -23.26
C GLN A 12 -3.48 -4.44 -22.54
N ASP A 13 -4.28 -3.61 -23.22
CA ASP A 13 -4.87 -2.41 -22.60
C ASP A 13 -5.82 -2.79 -21.47
N CYS A 14 -6.67 -3.81 -21.68
CA CYS A 14 -7.57 -4.34 -20.66
C CYS A 14 -6.77 -4.89 -19.47
N ALA A 15 -5.73 -5.68 -19.70
CA ALA A 15 -4.86 -6.20 -18.65
C ALA A 15 -4.13 -5.09 -17.87
N LEU A 16 -3.78 -3.98 -18.54
CA LEU A 16 -3.21 -2.81 -17.88
C LEU A 16 -4.23 -2.13 -16.98
N LEU A 17 -5.46 -1.89 -17.46
CA LEU A 17 -6.54 -1.31 -16.66
C LEU A 17 -6.89 -2.20 -15.45
N ASP A 18 -6.89 -3.53 -15.60
CA ASP A 18 -7.16 -4.45 -14.50
C ASP A 18 -6.15 -4.31 -13.34
N ARG A 19 -4.89 -4.00 -13.62
CA ARG A 19 -3.89 -3.72 -12.58
C ARG A 19 -4.21 -2.45 -11.78
N TYR A 20 -4.82 -1.46 -12.42
CA TYR A 20 -5.23 -0.23 -11.73
C TYR A 20 -6.40 -0.44 -10.76
N LYS A 21 -7.19 -1.51 -10.91
CA LYS A 21 -8.24 -1.86 -9.93
C LYS A 21 -7.66 -2.06 -8.53
N LEU A 22 -6.51 -2.74 -8.42
CA LEU A 22 -5.81 -2.91 -7.15
C LEU A 22 -5.34 -1.58 -6.55
N ILE A 23 -4.95 -0.63 -7.38
CA ILE A 23 -4.54 0.71 -6.93
C ILE A 23 -5.75 1.47 -6.38
N VAL A 24 -6.92 1.37 -7.04
CA VAL A 24 -8.19 1.95 -6.56
C VAL A 24 -8.53 1.41 -5.18
N ASP A 25 -8.46 0.09 -5.00
CA ASP A 25 -8.79 -0.56 -3.72
C ASP A 25 -7.77 -0.17 -2.63
N ALA A 26 -6.48 -0.15 -2.95
CA ALA A 26 -5.43 0.24 -2.00
C ALA A 26 -5.61 1.69 -1.51
N ILE A 27 -5.86 2.64 -2.43
CA ILE A 27 -6.13 4.05 -2.07
C ILE A 27 -7.40 4.13 -1.20
N GLY A 28 -8.45 3.42 -1.60
CA GLY A 28 -9.70 3.37 -0.85
C GLY A 28 -9.53 2.81 0.56
N GLN A 29 -8.73 1.77 0.73
CA GLN A 29 -8.42 1.19 2.05
C GLN A 29 -7.62 2.16 2.93
N VAL A 30 -6.60 2.83 2.37
CA VAL A 30 -5.75 3.79 3.12
C VAL A 30 -6.55 4.99 3.60
N PHE A 31 -7.44 5.54 2.77
CA PHE A 31 -8.20 6.76 3.08
C PHE A 31 -9.64 6.50 3.54
N GLY A 32 -10.07 5.23 3.60
CA GLY A 32 -11.37 4.81 4.09
C GLY A 32 -12.52 5.58 3.42
N ASN A 33 -13.58 5.85 4.19
CA ASN A 33 -14.78 6.53 3.69
C ASN A 33 -14.54 8.00 3.30
N SER A 34 -13.39 8.56 3.57
CA SER A 34 -13.06 9.95 3.21
C SER A 34 -12.64 10.14 1.76
N CYS A 35 -12.36 9.05 1.05
CA CYS A 35 -11.88 9.10 -0.32
C CYS A 35 -12.70 8.20 -1.24
N GLU A 36 -13.20 8.76 -2.32
CA GLU A 36 -13.72 8.01 -3.46
C GLU A 36 -12.63 7.87 -4.50
N CYS A 37 -12.40 6.65 -4.98
CA CYS A 37 -11.46 6.36 -6.05
C CYS A 37 -12.18 5.65 -7.19
N VAL A 38 -12.03 6.13 -8.43
CA VAL A 38 -12.79 5.65 -9.58
C VAL A 38 -11.87 5.38 -10.75
N LEU A 39 -11.99 4.19 -11.34
CA LEU A 39 -11.33 3.82 -12.58
C LEU A 39 -12.30 3.86 -13.73
N HIS A 40 -11.98 4.66 -14.74
CA HIS A 40 -12.72 4.76 -16.00
C HIS A 40 -11.97 4.06 -17.12
N SER A 41 -12.70 3.32 -17.95
CA SER A 41 -12.27 2.91 -19.29
C SER A 41 -12.72 3.95 -20.30
N LEU A 42 -11.89 4.23 -21.32
CA LEU A 42 -12.25 5.13 -22.42
C LEU A 42 -12.79 4.39 -23.65
N ALA A 43 -12.95 3.06 -23.58
CA ALA A 43 -13.55 2.27 -24.66
C ALA A 43 -15.05 2.52 -24.83
N ASP A 44 -15.77 2.70 -23.70
CA ASP A 44 -17.21 2.98 -23.67
C ASP A 44 -17.45 4.12 -22.69
N LEU A 45 -17.79 5.30 -23.22
CA LEU A 45 -17.98 6.49 -22.41
C LEU A 45 -19.36 6.51 -21.70
N GLU A 46 -20.32 5.72 -22.18
CA GLU A 46 -21.64 5.59 -21.56
C GLU A 46 -21.60 4.68 -20.33
N HIS A 47 -20.67 3.69 -20.32
CA HIS A 47 -20.45 2.75 -19.21
C HIS A 47 -18.98 2.78 -18.76
N SER A 48 -18.43 3.97 -18.58
CA SER A 48 -16.99 4.15 -18.44
C SER A 48 -16.43 3.70 -17.08
N VAL A 49 -17.22 3.71 -15.98
CA VAL A 49 -16.75 3.28 -14.67
C VAL A 49 -16.59 1.76 -14.63
N ILE A 50 -15.37 1.27 -14.64
CA ILE A 50 -15.04 -0.16 -14.61
C ILE A 50 -14.61 -0.67 -13.23
N HIS A 51 -14.26 0.24 -12.31
CA HIS A 51 -14.01 -0.06 -10.89
C HIS A 51 -14.17 1.19 -10.04
N ILE A 52 -14.64 1.03 -8.80
CA ILE A 52 -14.90 2.15 -7.91
C ILE A 52 -14.80 1.72 -6.44
N HIS A 53 -14.19 2.56 -5.63
CA HIS A 53 -14.19 2.48 -4.18
C HIS A 53 -14.90 3.71 -3.60
N ASN A 54 -15.82 3.51 -2.63
CA ASN A 54 -16.62 4.57 -1.96
C ASN A 54 -17.49 5.44 -2.91
N GLY A 55 -18.06 4.87 -3.94
CA GLY A 55 -18.91 5.58 -4.92
C GLY A 55 -20.13 6.28 -4.33
N MET A 56 -20.49 6.02 -3.08
CA MET A 56 -21.60 6.68 -2.37
C MET A 56 -21.43 8.20 -2.27
N LYS A 57 -20.18 8.71 -2.27
CA LYS A 57 -19.87 10.15 -2.18
C LYS A 57 -20.45 10.94 -3.35
N THR A 58 -20.29 10.44 -4.56
CA THR A 58 -20.80 11.10 -5.77
C THR A 58 -22.07 10.43 -6.32
N GLY A 59 -22.44 9.26 -5.80
CA GLY A 59 -23.55 8.44 -6.29
C GLY A 59 -23.20 7.61 -7.52
N ARG A 60 -21.90 7.51 -7.89
CA ARG A 60 -21.43 6.67 -8.99
C ARG A 60 -21.42 5.20 -8.61
N VAL A 61 -21.69 4.36 -9.59
CA VAL A 61 -21.62 2.89 -9.48
C VAL A 61 -20.86 2.32 -10.67
N LEU A 62 -20.57 1.05 -10.67
CA LEU A 62 -20.03 0.35 -11.84
C LEU A 62 -20.96 0.58 -13.03
N GLY A 63 -20.40 0.87 -14.21
CA GLY A 63 -21.15 1.19 -15.40
C GLY A 63 -21.70 2.62 -15.47
N SER A 64 -21.41 3.49 -14.50
CA SER A 64 -21.76 4.91 -14.61
C SER A 64 -21.01 5.56 -15.79
N PRO A 65 -21.64 6.56 -16.46
CA PRO A 65 -21.02 7.25 -17.58
C PRO A 65 -19.82 8.11 -17.16
N ILE A 66 -19.06 8.54 -18.15
CA ILE A 66 -17.97 9.52 -17.98
C ILE A 66 -18.55 10.88 -17.54
N THR A 67 -17.79 11.65 -16.76
CA THR A 67 -18.20 12.98 -16.34
C THR A 67 -17.83 14.05 -17.39
N ASP A 68 -18.52 15.20 -17.34
CA ASP A 68 -18.21 16.38 -18.17
C ASP A 68 -16.74 16.80 -18.08
N LYS A 69 -16.20 16.84 -16.85
CA LYS A 69 -14.80 17.19 -16.61
C LYS A 69 -13.83 16.17 -17.22
N ALA A 70 -14.14 14.89 -17.12
CA ALA A 70 -13.34 13.83 -17.73
C ALA A 70 -13.44 13.86 -19.26
N LEU A 71 -14.58 14.25 -19.84
CA LEU A 71 -14.72 14.52 -21.29
C LEU A 71 -13.85 15.69 -21.74
N MET A 72 -13.83 16.78 -20.97
CA MET A 72 -12.93 17.90 -21.26
C MET A 72 -11.45 17.50 -21.18
N LEU A 73 -11.10 16.68 -20.19
CA LEU A 73 -9.75 16.14 -20.05
C LEU A 73 -9.39 15.25 -21.24
N LEU A 74 -10.30 14.35 -21.67
CA LEU A 74 -10.09 13.49 -22.84
C LEU A 74 -9.85 14.30 -24.11
N LYS A 75 -10.63 15.38 -24.32
CA LYS A 75 -10.46 16.26 -25.47
C LYS A 75 -9.09 16.94 -25.52
N ASN A 76 -8.52 17.25 -24.37
CA ASN A 76 -7.26 17.99 -24.25
C ASN A 76 -6.05 17.09 -23.93
N CYS A 77 -6.25 15.79 -23.69
CA CYS A 77 -5.20 14.91 -23.17
C CYS A 77 -4.01 14.74 -24.15
N GLU A 78 -4.20 14.90 -25.46
CA GLU A 78 -3.12 14.84 -26.46
C GLU A 78 -2.14 16.02 -26.31
N SER A 79 -2.62 17.19 -25.88
CA SER A 79 -1.80 18.37 -25.65
C SER A 79 -1.18 18.46 -24.26
N LEU A 80 -1.61 17.58 -23.34
CA LEU A 80 -1.08 17.54 -21.98
C LEU A 80 0.25 16.79 -21.95
N HIS A 81 1.30 17.45 -21.49
CA HIS A 81 2.61 16.84 -21.30
C HIS A 81 2.72 16.05 -19.97
N GLN A 82 1.71 16.14 -19.13
CA GLN A 82 1.65 15.47 -17.82
C GLN A 82 0.47 14.51 -17.78
N ASP A 83 0.70 13.32 -17.24
CA ASP A 83 -0.34 12.31 -17.09
C ASP A 83 -1.11 12.43 -15.75
N ILE A 84 -0.77 13.43 -14.91
CA ILE A 84 -1.47 13.74 -13.66
C ILE A 84 -1.95 15.19 -13.73
N THR A 85 -3.26 15.40 -13.52
CA THR A 85 -3.80 16.75 -13.47
C THR A 85 -3.36 17.49 -12.23
N PRO A 86 -3.22 18.82 -12.27
CA PRO A 86 -3.20 19.61 -11.05
C PRO A 86 -4.41 19.30 -10.18
N VAL A 87 -4.25 19.44 -8.87
CA VAL A 87 -5.35 19.27 -7.93
C VAL A 87 -6.45 20.30 -8.22
N TYR A 88 -7.70 19.87 -8.25
CA TYR A 88 -8.87 20.71 -8.49
C TYR A 88 -9.98 20.43 -7.48
N GLN A 89 -10.96 21.32 -7.40
CA GLN A 89 -12.13 21.14 -6.56
C GLN A 89 -13.30 20.56 -7.35
N THR A 90 -14.03 19.64 -6.71
CA THR A 90 -15.31 19.12 -7.15
C THR A 90 -16.30 19.14 -5.98
N VAL A 91 -17.51 18.70 -6.21
CA VAL A 91 -18.56 18.68 -5.19
C VAL A 91 -19.19 17.30 -5.16
N ALA A 92 -19.32 16.72 -3.97
CA ALA A 92 -20.02 15.48 -3.74
C ALA A 92 -21.54 15.66 -3.96
N ARG A 93 -22.27 14.55 -4.05
CA ARG A 93 -23.74 14.59 -4.26
C ARG A 93 -24.51 15.34 -3.16
N ASN A 94 -24.00 15.33 -1.94
CA ASN A 94 -24.58 16.04 -0.78
C ASN A 94 -24.16 17.50 -0.69
N GLY A 95 -23.43 18.04 -1.67
CA GLY A 95 -22.91 19.40 -1.67
C GLY A 95 -21.56 19.57 -0.95
N SER A 96 -21.00 18.52 -0.37
CA SER A 96 -19.68 18.60 0.29
C SER A 96 -18.57 18.89 -0.73
N PRO A 97 -17.65 19.84 -0.44
CA PRO A 97 -16.52 20.11 -1.32
C PRO A 97 -15.55 18.92 -1.29
N MET A 98 -15.00 18.59 -2.46
CA MET A 98 -14.01 17.54 -2.62
C MET A 98 -12.72 18.09 -3.24
N ARG A 99 -11.59 17.55 -2.83
CA ARG A 99 -10.28 17.78 -3.44
C ARG A 99 -9.96 16.60 -4.36
N SER A 100 -9.75 16.88 -5.63
CA SER A 100 -9.67 15.87 -6.67
C SER A 100 -8.42 15.97 -7.52
N THR A 101 -7.96 14.83 -8.02
CA THR A 101 -6.95 14.74 -9.08
C THR A 101 -7.29 13.56 -9.98
N THR A 102 -6.78 13.60 -11.22
CA THR A 102 -6.98 12.52 -12.20
C THR A 102 -5.65 12.12 -12.82
N ILE A 103 -5.43 10.83 -12.88
CA ILE A 103 -4.31 10.22 -13.61
C ILE A 103 -4.82 9.75 -14.96
N ILE A 104 -4.13 10.13 -16.03
CA ILE A 104 -4.38 9.67 -17.40
C ILE A 104 -3.60 8.37 -17.58
N ILE A 105 -4.30 7.27 -17.79
CA ILE A 105 -3.68 5.98 -18.04
C ILE A 105 -3.49 5.84 -19.55
N ARG A 106 -2.23 5.70 -19.96
CA ARG A 106 -1.87 5.50 -21.36
C ARG A 106 -1.30 4.11 -21.58
N ASN A 107 -1.54 3.58 -22.77
CA ASN A 107 -0.88 2.35 -23.19
C ASN A 107 0.57 2.60 -23.66
N ASN A 108 1.23 1.57 -24.16
CA ASN A 108 2.62 1.65 -24.63
C ASN A 108 2.80 2.61 -25.83
N ASP A 109 1.75 2.81 -26.63
CA ASP A 109 1.72 3.75 -27.76
C ASP A 109 1.34 5.17 -27.33
N ARG A 110 1.31 5.45 -26.02
CA ARG A 110 0.93 6.73 -25.42
C ARG A 110 -0.52 7.14 -25.67
N ILE A 111 -1.37 6.23 -26.12
CA ILE A 111 -2.80 6.46 -26.33
C ILE A 111 -3.51 6.43 -24.97
N PRO A 112 -4.35 7.42 -24.61
CA PRO A 112 -5.16 7.38 -23.41
C PRO A 112 -6.18 6.23 -23.48
N ILE A 113 -6.17 5.34 -22.49
CA ILE A 113 -7.07 4.18 -22.43
C ILE A 113 -7.99 4.22 -21.21
N GLY A 114 -7.65 5.01 -20.21
CA GLY A 114 -8.43 5.13 -18.98
C GLY A 114 -8.06 6.34 -18.14
N PHE A 115 -8.89 6.61 -17.12
CA PHE A 115 -8.63 7.61 -16.10
C PHE A 115 -8.78 6.99 -14.71
N LEU A 116 -7.86 7.33 -13.81
CA LEU A 116 -7.99 7.06 -12.38
C LEU A 116 -8.25 8.39 -11.67
N CYS A 117 -9.45 8.54 -11.13
CA CYS A 117 -9.88 9.73 -10.38
C CYS A 117 -9.81 9.46 -8.89
N ILE A 118 -9.16 10.35 -8.14
CA ILE A 118 -9.07 10.33 -6.68
C ILE A 118 -9.79 11.57 -6.15
N ASN A 119 -10.81 11.37 -5.32
CA ASN A 119 -11.68 12.43 -4.81
C ASN A 119 -11.72 12.35 -3.29
N PHE A 120 -11.04 13.27 -2.61
CA PHE A 120 -11.02 13.35 -1.15
C PHE A 120 -12.10 14.32 -0.66
N ASP A 121 -12.97 13.85 0.23
CA ASP A 121 -14.10 14.61 0.80
C ASP A 121 -13.61 15.55 1.91
N LEU A 122 -13.64 16.86 1.66
CA LEU A 122 -13.25 17.88 2.62
C LEU A 122 -14.31 18.11 3.71
N GLY A 123 -15.51 17.54 3.55
CA GLY A 123 -16.55 17.53 4.57
C GLY A 123 -16.40 16.39 5.60
N THR A 124 -15.36 15.55 5.48
CA THR A 124 -15.06 14.52 6.47
C THR A 124 -14.81 15.16 7.84
N SER A 125 -15.49 14.66 8.89
CA SER A 125 -15.31 15.21 10.23
C SER A 125 -13.90 15.01 10.76
N LEU A 126 -13.43 15.92 11.64
CA LEU A 126 -12.14 15.77 12.28
C LEU A 126 -12.05 14.46 13.08
N SER A 127 -13.15 14.02 13.68
CA SER A 127 -13.22 12.74 14.39
C SER A 127 -12.94 11.57 13.46
N ASP A 128 -13.55 11.54 12.26
CA ASP A 128 -13.35 10.47 11.28
C ASP A 128 -11.92 10.49 10.74
N LEU A 129 -11.35 11.68 10.52
CA LEU A 129 -9.95 11.82 10.15
C LEU A 129 -9.00 11.32 11.26
N CYS A 130 -9.30 11.64 12.51
CA CYS A 130 -8.52 11.11 13.64
C CYS A 130 -8.61 9.57 13.70
N HIS A 131 -9.80 9.00 13.53
CA HIS A 131 -9.96 7.54 13.49
C HIS A 131 -9.24 6.89 12.31
N LEU A 132 -9.15 7.58 11.17
CA LEU A 132 -8.42 7.10 10.01
C LEU A 132 -6.90 7.13 10.22
N LEU A 133 -6.39 8.17 10.87
CA LEU A 133 -4.96 8.45 11.01
C LEU A 133 -4.34 7.84 12.28
N LEU A 134 -5.15 7.57 13.29
CA LEU A 134 -4.67 6.96 14.52
C LEU A 134 -4.69 5.43 14.41
N PRO A 135 -3.66 4.74 14.94
CA PRO A 135 -3.66 3.27 15.00
C PRO A 135 -4.92 2.77 15.73
N GLN A 136 -5.58 1.75 15.16
CA GLN A 136 -6.84 1.20 15.71
C GLN A 136 -6.68 0.62 17.13
N ASP A 137 -5.45 0.38 17.60
CA ASP A 137 -5.13 -0.26 18.88
C ASP A 137 -4.94 0.72 20.05
N THR A 138 -5.21 2.02 19.87
CA THR A 138 -5.07 3.00 20.96
C THR A 138 -6.22 2.98 21.99
N LYS A 139 -7.08 1.97 21.98
CA LYS A 139 -8.09 1.77 23.05
C LYS A 139 -7.49 1.56 24.45
N GLY A 140 -6.14 1.49 24.56
CA GLY A 140 -5.44 1.34 25.85
C GLY A 140 -4.57 2.53 26.28
N ALA A 141 -4.34 3.54 25.43
CA ALA A 141 -3.31 4.57 25.71
C ALA A 141 -3.78 5.72 26.63
N LEU A 142 -5.07 5.79 26.99
CA LEU A 142 -5.62 6.81 27.91
C LEU A 142 -6.14 6.23 29.25
N GLY A 143 -5.88 4.96 29.54
CA GLY A 143 -6.29 4.32 30.77
C GLY A 143 -5.10 3.74 31.53
N HIS A 144 -4.82 4.23 32.72
CA HIS A 144 -3.93 3.60 33.69
C HIS A 144 -4.42 2.18 34.00
N GLY A 145 -3.73 1.15 33.51
CA GLY A 145 -4.10 -0.23 33.86
C GLY A 145 -3.01 -1.20 33.42
N LYS A 146 -2.30 -1.75 34.40
CA LYS A 146 -1.41 -2.92 34.21
C LYS A 146 -2.20 -4.07 33.59
N GLY A 147 -1.79 -4.53 32.41
CA GLY A 147 -2.33 -5.71 31.76
C GLY A 147 -1.25 -6.35 30.90
N THR A 148 -0.66 -7.41 31.41
CA THR A 148 0.13 -8.40 30.68
C THR A 148 -0.77 -9.08 29.65
N GLY A 149 -0.64 -8.70 28.38
CA GLY A 149 -1.39 -9.32 27.27
C GLY A 149 -0.59 -9.20 25.98
N GLY A 150 -0.36 -10.33 25.34
CA GLY A 150 0.56 -10.58 24.25
C GLY A 150 0.54 -9.59 23.10
N LEU A 151 1.72 -9.26 22.64
CA LEU A 151 2.00 -8.54 21.40
C LEU A 151 1.83 -9.46 20.20
N GLU A 152 0.58 -9.84 19.89
CA GLU A 152 0.24 -10.43 18.60
C GLU A 152 -0.32 -9.31 17.72
N GLY A 153 0.45 -8.90 16.68
CA GLY A 153 -0.10 -8.16 15.55
C GLY A 153 0.46 -6.77 15.22
N GLN A 154 1.46 -6.24 15.89
CA GLN A 154 2.15 -5.04 15.40
C GLN A 154 3.40 -5.45 14.62
N SER A 155 3.28 -5.64 13.31
CA SER A 155 4.43 -5.59 12.42
C SER A 155 4.94 -4.15 12.40
N SER A 156 5.88 -3.85 13.29
CA SER A 156 6.61 -2.59 13.25
C SER A 156 7.52 -2.63 12.02
N GLU A 157 7.02 -2.12 10.89
CA GLU A 157 7.85 -1.93 9.71
C GLU A 157 8.96 -0.94 10.06
N MET A 158 10.20 -1.32 9.81
CA MET A 158 11.35 -0.50 10.13
C MET A 158 11.89 0.17 8.87
N PHE A 159 11.75 1.49 8.78
CA PHE A 159 12.28 2.28 7.68
C PHE A 159 13.76 2.58 7.92
N VAL A 160 14.66 1.88 7.24
CA VAL A 160 16.11 2.04 7.33
C VAL A 160 16.68 2.55 6.00
N GLN A 161 17.77 3.30 6.06
CA GLN A 161 18.37 3.90 4.86
C GLN A 161 19.18 2.91 4.03
N ASN A 162 19.66 1.84 4.65
CA ASN A 162 20.47 0.82 3.97
C ASN A 162 20.25 -0.56 4.61
N LEU A 163 20.69 -1.57 3.88
CA LEU A 163 20.53 -2.98 4.26
C LEU A 163 21.35 -3.38 5.50
N ASP A 164 22.50 -2.75 5.72
CA ASP A 164 23.32 -3.05 6.90
C ASP A 164 22.65 -2.58 8.18
N ASP A 165 22.02 -1.41 8.16
CA ASP A 165 21.24 -0.89 9.28
C ASP A 165 20.01 -1.78 9.57
N LEU A 166 19.36 -2.32 8.52
CA LEU A 166 18.27 -3.27 8.69
C LEU A 166 18.75 -4.52 9.41
N LEU A 167 19.80 -5.16 8.89
CA LEU A 167 20.35 -6.38 9.48
C LEU A 167 20.82 -6.15 10.91
N LEU A 168 21.46 -5.02 11.19
CA LEU A 168 21.92 -4.66 12.53
C LEU A 168 20.74 -4.48 13.50
N SER A 169 19.79 -3.63 13.14
CA SER A 169 18.69 -3.26 14.04
C SER A 169 17.77 -4.46 14.34
N VAL A 170 17.41 -5.26 13.32
CA VAL A 170 16.56 -6.44 13.51
C VAL A 170 17.32 -7.52 14.30
N THR A 171 18.59 -7.75 13.98
CA THR A 171 19.41 -8.75 14.70
C THR A 171 19.57 -8.38 16.17
N CYS A 172 19.84 -7.09 16.48
CA CYS A 172 19.93 -6.63 17.86
C CYS A 172 18.60 -6.75 18.59
N ARG A 173 17.49 -6.34 17.98
CA ARG A 173 16.14 -6.46 18.57
C ARG A 173 15.81 -7.91 18.94
N ILE A 174 15.98 -8.84 18.01
CA ILE A 174 15.70 -10.27 18.24
C ILE A 174 16.63 -10.86 19.30
N ARG A 175 17.93 -10.53 19.22
CA ARG A 175 18.90 -10.94 20.24
C ARG A 175 18.44 -10.50 21.63
N ASP A 176 18.12 -9.23 21.80
CA ASP A 176 17.78 -8.65 23.11
C ASP A 176 16.47 -9.24 23.64
N GLN A 177 15.46 -9.45 22.79
CA GLN A 177 14.22 -10.16 23.14
C GLN A 177 14.48 -11.59 23.65
N ILE A 178 15.29 -12.37 22.93
CA ILE A 178 15.60 -13.75 23.32
C ILE A 178 16.49 -13.80 24.57
N TYR A 179 17.40 -12.82 24.74
CA TYR A 179 18.18 -12.74 25.97
C TYR A 179 17.35 -12.36 27.21
N ALA A 180 16.31 -11.58 27.05
CA ALA A 180 15.36 -11.22 28.10
C ALA A 180 14.39 -12.37 28.47
N ASP A 181 14.21 -13.34 27.60
CA ASP A 181 13.34 -14.50 27.85
C ASP A 181 14.05 -15.52 28.74
N GLU A 182 13.62 -15.59 30.00
CA GLU A 182 14.16 -16.53 31.00
C GLU A 182 13.77 -18.00 30.74
N SER A 183 12.74 -18.24 29.94
CA SER A 183 12.29 -19.62 29.59
C SER A 183 13.27 -20.31 28.64
N ILE A 184 14.10 -19.54 27.92
CA ILE A 184 15.09 -20.04 26.98
C ILE A 184 16.43 -20.23 27.70
N THR A 185 16.88 -21.49 27.77
CA THR A 185 18.17 -21.80 28.39
C THR A 185 19.33 -21.17 27.61
N ALA A 186 20.40 -20.76 28.32
CA ALA A 186 21.58 -20.09 27.71
C ALA A 186 22.16 -20.89 26.53
N ARG A 187 22.13 -22.22 26.60
CA ARG A 187 22.61 -23.12 25.50
C ARG A 187 21.77 -23.00 24.22
N ASN A 188 20.49 -22.67 24.36
CA ASN A 188 19.56 -22.62 23.22
C ASN A 188 19.39 -21.21 22.67
N LYS A 189 19.84 -20.15 23.33
CA LYS A 189 19.61 -18.75 22.91
C LYS A 189 20.12 -18.48 21.49
N THR A 190 21.31 -18.91 21.15
CA THR A 190 21.87 -18.75 19.82
C THR A 190 21.03 -19.43 18.75
N LYS A 191 20.56 -20.64 19.03
CA LYS A 191 19.70 -21.39 18.11
C LYS A 191 18.36 -20.68 17.89
N GLU A 192 17.72 -20.21 18.95
CA GLU A 192 16.44 -19.48 18.86
C GLU A 192 16.61 -18.13 18.17
N ILE A 193 17.71 -17.40 18.38
CA ILE A 193 18.03 -16.17 17.63
C ILE A 193 18.10 -16.47 16.12
N VAL A 194 18.89 -17.47 15.70
CA VAL A 194 19.02 -17.80 14.27
C VAL A 194 17.70 -18.24 13.68
N LYS A 195 16.90 -19.00 14.42
CA LYS A 195 15.55 -19.43 14.01
C LYS A 195 14.62 -18.22 13.82
N ALA A 196 14.56 -17.29 14.75
CA ALA A 196 13.73 -16.10 14.67
C ALA A 196 14.16 -15.18 13.51
N LEU A 197 15.47 -15.02 13.28
CA LEU A 197 15.99 -14.28 12.13
C LEU A 197 15.63 -14.93 10.79
N ASP A 198 15.56 -16.27 10.73
CA ASP A 198 15.12 -17.00 9.54
C ASP A 198 13.61 -16.82 9.29
N GLN A 199 12.80 -16.85 10.34
CA GLN A 199 11.36 -16.60 10.27
C GLN A 199 11.04 -15.19 9.81
N GLU A 200 11.87 -14.19 10.18
CA GLU A 200 11.76 -12.81 9.68
C GLU A 200 12.36 -12.62 8.27
N GLY A 201 12.86 -13.69 7.63
CA GLY A 201 13.34 -13.65 6.25
C GLY A 201 14.71 -12.99 6.06
N LEU A 202 15.48 -12.72 7.13
CA LEU A 202 16.78 -12.03 7.00
C LEU A 202 17.81 -12.83 6.22
N PHE A 203 17.67 -14.15 6.15
CA PHE A 203 18.60 -15.01 5.40
C PHE A 203 18.29 -15.13 3.91
N GLU A 204 17.18 -14.53 3.43
CA GLU A 204 16.91 -14.36 2.00
C GLU A 204 17.76 -13.22 1.39
N VAL A 205 18.34 -12.38 2.24
CA VAL A 205 19.21 -11.29 1.81
C VAL A 205 20.60 -11.82 1.46
N LYS A 206 21.10 -11.42 0.30
CA LYS A 206 22.44 -11.83 -0.17
C LYS A 206 23.53 -11.44 0.85
N ASN A 207 24.40 -12.38 1.19
CA ASN A 207 25.51 -12.22 2.14
C ASN A 207 25.08 -11.92 3.61
N SER A 208 23.79 -12.10 3.96
CA SER A 208 23.31 -11.83 5.31
C SER A 208 23.96 -12.71 6.38
N VAL A 209 24.20 -13.99 6.09
CA VAL A 209 24.84 -14.92 7.04
C VAL A 209 26.16 -14.36 7.57
N SER A 210 27.00 -13.85 6.70
CA SER A 210 28.32 -13.28 7.08
C SER A 210 28.18 -12.01 7.93
N ARG A 211 27.17 -11.18 7.63
CA ARG A 211 26.90 -9.93 8.34
C ARG A 211 26.28 -10.22 9.71
N ILE A 212 25.28 -11.08 9.76
CA ILE A 212 24.61 -11.50 11.01
C ILE A 212 25.58 -12.21 11.94
N ALA A 213 26.43 -13.12 11.42
CA ALA A 213 27.47 -13.77 12.19
C ALA A 213 28.42 -12.75 12.86
N LYS A 214 28.80 -11.69 12.11
CA LYS A 214 29.62 -10.60 12.63
C LYS A 214 28.91 -9.80 13.73
N ILE A 215 27.62 -9.48 13.54
CA ILE A 215 26.81 -8.74 14.53
C ILE A 215 26.65 -9.55 15.83
N LEU A 216 26.44 -10.85 15.71
CA LEU A 216 26.26 -11.76 16.86
C LEU A 216 27.59 -12.23 17.47
N ASN A 217 28.74 -11.83 16.90
CA ASN A 217 30.07 -12.32 17.26
C ASN A 217 30.18 -13.85 17.20
N LEU A 218 29.66 -14.44 16.13
CA LEU A 218 29.65 -15.87 15.85
C LEU A 218 30.46 -16.19 14.59
N SER A 219 30.86 -17.46 14.45
CA SER A 219 31.39 -17.93 13.15
C SER A 219 30.22 -18.17 12.18
N ARG A 220 30.46 -18.02 10.87
CA ARG A 220 29.50 -18.34 9.82
C ARG A 220 29.00 -19.78 9.91
N ASP A 221 29.88 -20.68 10.29
CA ASP A 221 29.56 -22.11 10.38
C ASP A 221 28.57 -22.41 11.48
N VAL A 222 28.62 -21.69 12.60
CA VAL A 222 27.63 -21.77 13.68
C VAL A 222 26.27 -21.30 13.20
N VAL A 223 26.20 -20.17 12.48
CA VAL A 223 24.94 -19.68 11.92
C VAL A 223 24.37 -20.67 10.90
N TYR A 224 25.20 -21.21 9.99
CA TYR A 224 24.77 -22.25 9.04
C TYR A 224 24.31 -23.54 9.72
N LEU A 225 24.97 -23.95 10.80
CA LEU A 225 24.58 -25.16 11.56
C LEU A 225 23.15 -25.01 12.09
N HIS A 226 22.84 -23.88 12.74
CA HIS A 226 21.53 -23.65 13.31
C HIS A 226 20.46 -23.42 12.23
N LEU A 227 20.79 -22.74 11.15
CA LEU A 227 19.92 -22.50 10.01
C LEU A 227 19.49 -23.82 9.33
N ARG A 228 20.44 -24.70 9.05
CA ARG A 228 20.17 -26.04 8.49
C ARG A 228 19.30 -26.87 9.44
N SER A 229 19.61 -26.84 10.74
CA SER A 229 18.83 -27.59 11.75
C SER A 229 17.38 -27.08 11.85
N HIS A 230 17.12 -25.81 11.52
CA HIS A 230 15.78 -25.25 11.51
C HIS A 230 15.01 -25.62 10.22
N ARG A 231 15.65 -25.45 9.05
CA ARG A 231 15.03 -25.67 7.72
C ARG A 231 14.84 -27.18 7.37
N ALA A 232 15.49 -28.10 8.11
CA ALA A 232 15.37 -29.54 7.90
C ALA A 232 14.17 -30.18 8.62
N LYS A 233 13.37 -29.40 9.34
CA LYS A 233 12.13 -29.80 10.01
C LYS A 233 10.92 -29.33 9.25
#